data_97dcb7d69ba7489c9d4f567551f82ff8
#
_entry.id   97dcb7d69ba7489c9d4f567551f82ff8
#
_cell.length_a   1.000
_cell.length_b   1.000
_cell.length_c   1.000
_cell.angle_alpha   90.00
_cell.angle_beta   90.00
_cell.angle_gamma   90.00
#
_symmetry.space_group_name_H-M   'P 1'
#
loop_
_entity.id
_entity.type
_entity.pdbx_description
1 polymer ?
#
loop_
_entity_poly.entity_id
_entity_poly.type
_entity_poly.pdbx_seq_one_letter_code
_entity_poly.pdbx_strand_id
1 'polypeptide(L)'
;MSELPRSADVVIIGGGIIGSGIAYELTKRGVKNVVILEKSYISSGSTGRCGAGVRQQWGLEANCRLAKGSVDIFEHLSEELDYDIEFRQGGYLVLAHNEAQVSQFKKNIALQNSVGIPSRFVSREEAKEICPPINTDTFIKATFCPTDGHANPFLTNFAYVRAAERSGAKVFRHTEATGIEVDKGRVKAVHTTTGKISTPVVVNAAGPWSKQVAALAGLDIPTYSERHQCLATEPVEPLFDTMVISFQIGIYLQQVPHGSFVMGIGEKEKPSHNIHSSWQWLEFFTGELLSILPVLKNLRVVRQWAGSYNRTPDAAPILGEHPEVGGFFNAVGFSGHGFMIGPMTAVCMAELITGGVPPVNIDYLSVERFEKGELVIEPSVVG
;
A
#
# COMPACT_ATOMS: atom_id res chain seq x y z
N MET A 1 -30.04 -1.94 5.96
CA MET A 1 -28.80 -2.76 5.93
C MET A 1 -29.19 -4.13 5.39
N SER A 2 -28.50 -4.65 4.40
CA SER A 2 -28.72 -6.03 3.91
C SER A 2 -28.44 -7.04 5.03
N GLU A 3 -29.23 -8.09 5.11
CA GLU A 3 -29.05 -9.17 6.08
C GLU A 3 -27.71 -9.90 5.82
N LEU A 4 -27.01 -10.25 6.90
CA LEU A 4 -25.75 -10.99 6.81
C LEU A 4 -25.99 -12.38 6.19
N PRO A 5 -25.22 -12.83 5.20
CA PRO A 5 -25.42 -14.16 4.60
C PRO A 5 -25.05 -15.26 5.60
N ARG A 6 -25.75 -16.38 5.55
CA ARG A 6 -25.47 -17.54 6.40
C ARG A 6 -24.15 -18.24 6.00
N SER A 7 -23.75 -18.11 4.74
CA SER A 7 -22.52 -18.71 4.21
C SER A 7 -21.88 -17.84 3.14
N ALA A 8 -20.58 -18.01 2.97
CA ALA A 8 -19.77 -17.41 1.91
C ALA A 8 -18.71 -18.41 1.41
N ASP A 9 -18.28 -18.28 0.17
CA ASP A 9 -17.14 -19.05 -0.36
C ASP A 9 -15.84 -18.46 0.20
N VAL A 10 -15.76 -17.13 0.30
CA VAL A 10 -14.62 -16.39 0.85
C VAL A 10 -15.13 -15.23 1.70
N VAL A 11 -14.60 -15.09 2.92
CA VAL A 11 -14.77 -13.90 3.76
C VAL A 11 -13.47 -13.13 3.85
N ILE A 12 -13.49 -11.87 3.44
CA ILE A 12 -12.35 -10.96 3.48
C ILE A 12 -12.56 -9.98 4.64
N ILE A 13 -11.60 -9.90 5.55
CA ILE A 13 -11.63 -9.01 6.72
C ILE A 13 -10.77 -7.79 6.43
N GLY A 14 -11.43 -6.65 6.15
CA GLY A 14 -10.82 -5.36 5.82
C GLY A 14 -11.27 -4.81 4.46
N GLY A 15 -11.85 -3.60 4.47
CA GLY A 15 -12.33 -2.85 3.29
C GLY A 15 -11.33 -1.82 2.75
N GLY A 16 -10.02 -2.07 2.88
CA GLY A 16 -8.95 -1.31 2.27
C GLY A 16 -8.62 -1.81 0.87
N ILE A 17 -7.64 -1.14 0.20
CA ILE A 17 -7.25 -1.44 -1.20
C ILE A 17 -6.92 -2.92 -1.42
N ILE A 18 -6.28 -3.57 -0.44
CA ILE A 18 -5.90 -4.98 -0.52
C ILE A 18 -7.15 -5.87 -0.52
N GLY A 19 -8.02 -5.73 0.48
CA GLY A 19 -9.22 -6.57 0.58
C GLY A 19 -10.21 -6.33 -0.54
N SER A 20 -10.39 -5.08 -0.96
CA SER A 20 -11.29 -4.71 -2.07
C SER A 20 -10.75 -5.21 -3.42
N GLY A 21 -9.44 -5.09 -3.66
CA GLY A 21 -8.80 -5.63 -4.84
C GLY A 21 -8.92 -7.16 -4.91
N ILE A 22 -8.64 -7.88 -3.80
CA ILE A 22 -8.79 -9.34 -3.73
C ILE A 22 -10.25 -9.74 -4.00
N ALA A 23 -11.22 -9.04 -3.44
CA ALA A 23 -12.64 -9.33 -3.70
C ALA A 23 -13.00 -9.18 -5.17
N TYR A 24 -12.54 -8.09 -5.80
CA TYR A 24 -12.73 -7.87 -7.22
C TYR A 24 -12.12 -8.99 -8.07
N GLU A 25 -10.84 -9.32 -7.81
CA GLU A 25 -10.14 -10.35 -8.57
C GLU A 25 -10.73 -11.76 -8.37
N LEU A 26 -11.24 -12.07 -7.18
CA LEU A 26 -11.97 -13.32 -6.93
C LEU A 26 -13.29 -13.37 -7.73
N THR A 27 -14.08 -12.29 -7.72
CA THR A 27 -15.33 -12.25 -8.48
C THR A 27 -15.08 -12.31 -9.98
N LYS A 28 -14.03 -11.67 -10.49
CA LYS A 28 -13.57 -11.74 -11.88
C LYS A 28 -13.23 -13.18 -12.30
N ARG A 29 -12.75 -14.02 -11.38
CA ARG A 29 -12.46 -15.45 -11.55
C ARG A 29 -13.68 -16.36 -11.33
N GLY A 30 -14.85 -15.78 -11.08
CA GLY A 30 -16.12 -16.52 -10.97
C GLY A 30 -16.43 -17.03 -9.57
N VAL A 31 -15.69 -16.64 -8.52
CA VAL A 31 -16.07 -16.91 -7.13
C VAL A 31 -17.33 -16.12 -6.79
N LYS A 32 -18.40 -16.81 -6.36
CA LYS A 32 -19.75 -16.20 -6.34
C LYS A 32 -20.12 -15.52 -5.04
N ASN A 33 -19.79 -16.11 -3.92
CA ASN A 33 -20.21 -15.65 -2.59
C ASN A 33 -19.05 -15.02 -1.84
N VAL A 34 -18.47 -13.94 -2.39
CA VAL A 34 -17.41 -13.17 -1.74
C VAL A 34 -18.03 -12.13 -0.80
N VAL A 35 -17.56 -12.10 0.44
CA VAL A 35 -18.02 -11.16 1.47
C VAL A 35 -16.84 -10.34 1.98
N ILE A 36 -16.98 -9.01 1.97
CA ILE A 36 -16.06 -8.09 2.65
C ILE A 36 -16.69 -7.66 3.97
N LEU A 37 -15.97 -7.83 5.06
CA LEU A 37 -16.29 -7.29 6.38
C LEU A 37 -15.41 -6.09 6.69
N GLU A 38 -16.01 -4.93 6.90
CA GLU A 38 -15.31 -3.70 7.31
C GLU A 38 -15.91 -3.18 8.61
N LYS A 39 -15.07 -3.05 9.64
CA LYS A 39 -15.53 -2.63 10.97
C LYS A 39 -16.01 -1.18 11.06
N SER A 40 -15.56 -0.35 10.11
CA SER A 40 -15.91 1.07 10.06
C SER A 40 -16.49 1.42 8.68
N TYR A 41 -15.80 2.25 7.91
CA TYR A 41 -16.18 2.61 6.54
C TYR A 41 -15.04 2.27 5.57
N ILE A 42 -15.37 2.05 4.32
CA ILE A 42 -14.41 1.75 3.25
C ILE A 42 -13.32 2.82 3.21
N SER A 43 -12.04 2.39 3.14
CA SER A 43 -10.86 3.26 3.21
C SER A 43 -10.59 3.90 4.59
N SER A 44 -11.25 3.46 5.66
CA SER A 44 -11.06 4.04 7.01
C SER A 44 -9.66 3.83 7.60
N GLY A 45 -8.97 2.78 7.17
CA GLY A 45 -7.61 2.42 7.61
C GLY A 45 -6.51 3.15 6.85
N SER A 46 -5.40 2.45 6.61
CA SER A 46 -4.20 3.00 5.96
C SER A 46 -4.46 3.51 4.54
N THR A 47 -5.38 2.89 3.79
CA THR A 47 -5.70 3.27 2.41
C THR A 47 -6.12 4.73 2.29
N GLY A 48 -7.10 5.18 3.07
CA GLY A 48 -7.58 6.58 3.02
C GLY A 48 -6.68 7.57 3.78
N ARG A 49 -5.52 7.14 4.23
CA ARG A 49 -4.55 7.95 5.00
C ARG A 49 -3.18 8.00 4.38
N CYS A 50 -2.98 7.36 3.23
CA CYS A 50 -1.70 7.29 2.51
C CYS A 50 -1.52 8.48 1.55
N GLY A 51 -0.28 8.69 1.10
CA GLY A 51 0.03 9.63 0.03
C GLY A 51 -0.29 9.10 -1.36
N ALA A 52 -0.63 7.80 -1.48
CA ALA A 52 -1.04 7.13 -2.71
C ALA A 52 -0.06 7.24 -3.89
N GLY A 53 1.23 7.32 -3.60
CA GLY A 53 2.26 7.18 -4.61
C GLY A 53 2.29 5.76 -5.19
N VAL A 54 2.64 5.65 -6.46
CA VAL A 54 2.75 4.42 -7.23
C VAL A 54 4.15 4.37 -7.83
N ARG A 55 5.04 3.53 -7.26
CA ARG A 55 6.48 3.52 -7.54
C ARG A 55 6.96 2.12 -7.90
N GLN A 56 7.79 2.02 -8.94
CA GLN A 56 8.42 0.79 -9.42
C GLN A 56 9.90 0.67 -9.03
N GLN A 57 10.51 1.73 -8.53
CA GLN A 57 11.94 1.81 -8.24
C GLN A 57 12.29 1.07 -6.94
N TRP A 58 12.43 -0.28 -7.03
CA TRP A 58 12.80 -1.18 -5.94
C TRP A 58 14.20 -1.79 -6.16
N GLY A 59 14.74 -2.42 -5.14
CA GLY A 59 16.06 -3.04 -5.14
C GLY A 59 16.06 -4.56 -5.22
N LEU A 60 14.89 -5.23 -5.09
CA LEU A 60 14.72 -6.66 -5.25
C LEU A 60 13.86 -6.97 -6.48
N GLU A 61 14.25 -7.99 -7.26
CA GLU A 61 13.56 -8.35 -8.50
C GLU A 61 12.08 -8.67 -8.29
N ALA A 62 11.76 -9.43 -7.26
CA ALA A 62 10.38 -9.80 -6.97
C ALA A 62 9.52 -8.57 -6.64
N ASN A 63 10.06 -7.61 -5.86
CA ASN A 63 9.38 -6.34 -5.57
C ASN A 63 9.22 -5.48 -6.83
N CYS A 64 10.24 -5.44 -7.72
CA CYS A 64 10.14 -4.79 -9.02
C CYS A 64 9.01 -5.39 -9.86
N ARG A 65 8.90 -6.72 -9.91
CA ARG A 65 7.85 -7.41 -10.68
C ARG A 65 6.45 -7.15 -10.12
N LEU A 66 6.26 -7.19 -8.79
CA LEU A 66 5.00 -6.83 -8.14
C LEU A 66 4.61 -5.37 -8.42
N ALA A 67 5.57 -4.46 -8.31
CA ALA A 67 5.33 -3.04 -8.53
C ALA A 67 5.05 -2.74 -10.01
N LYS A 68 5.84 -3.32 -10.93
CA LYS A 68 5.61 -3.18 -12.37
C LYS A 68 4.23 -3.69 -12.76
N GLY A 69 3.90 -4.92 -12.36
CA GLY A 69 2.57 -5.48 -12.64
C GLY A 69 1.44 -4.64 -12.05
N SER A 70 1.66 -4.00 -10.89
CA SER A 70 0.67 -3.07 -10.33
C SER A 70 0.54 -1.80 -11.16
N VAL A 71 1.65 -1.23 -11.67
CA VAL A 71 1.60 -0.06 -12.56
C VAL A 71 0.91 -0.40 -13.86
N ASP A 72 1.23 -1.55 -14.47
CA ASP A 72 0.56 -2.03 -15.68
C ASP A 72 -0.97 -2.15 -15.49
N ILE A 73 -1.43 -2.50 -14.27
CA ILE A 73 -2.84 -2.50 -13.92
C ILE A 73 -3.36 -1.07 -13.72
N PHE A 74 -2.65 -0.20 -12.97
CA PHE A 74 -3.07 1.17 -12.73
C PHE A 74 -3.30 1.97 -14.01
N GLU A 75 -2.49 1.74 -15.05
CA GLU A 75 -2.60 2.41 -16.35
C GLU A 75 -3.97 2.20 -17.03
N HIS A 76 -4.59 1.06 -16.79
CA HIS A 76 -5.88 0.68 -17.39
C HIS A 76 -7.03 0.61 -16.38
N LEU A 77 -6.75 0.81 -15.09
CA LEU A 77 -7.70 0.54 -14.02
C LEU A 77 -8.95 1.44 -14.06
N SER A 78 -8.80 2.70 -14.48
CA SER A 78 -9.94 3.61 -14.63
C SER A 78 -10.92 3.09 -15.67
N GLU A 79 -10.42 2.58 -16.80
CA GLU A 79 -11.22 2.01 -17.88
C GLU A 79 -11.83 0.66 -17.44
N GLU A 80 -11.02 -0.23 -16.87
CA GLU A 80 -11.46 -1.57 -16.44
C GLU A 80 -12.55 -1.50 -15.37
N LEU A 81 -12.45 -0.57 -14.41
CA LEU A 81 -13.41 -0.43 -13.32
C LEU A 81 -14.58 0.51 -13.65
N ASP A 82 -14.56 1.18 -14.82
CA ASP A 82 -15.52 2.22 -15.21
C ASP A 82 -15.62 3.32 -14.13
N TYR A 83 -14.45 3.82 -13.71
CA TYR A 83 -14.35 4.82 -12.63
C TYR A 83 -13.00 5.53 -12.66
N ASP A 84 -12.96 6.84 -12.87
CA ASP A 84 -11.71 7.61 -12.85
C ASP A 84 -11.08 7.56 -11.46
N ILE A 85 -9.87 7.00 -11.38
CA ILE A 85 -9.08 6.89 -10.16
C ILE A 85 -8.06 8.00 -10.01
N GLU A 86 -8.04 8.95 -10.93
CA GLU A 86 -7.07 10.06 -10.99
C GLU A 86 -5.61 9.57 -11.01
N PHE A 87 -5.32 8.48 -11.72
CA PHE A 87 -3.94 8.03 -11.89
C PHE A 87 -3.19 8.99 -12.81
N ARG A 88 -2.03 9.49 -12.33
CA ARG A 88 -1.16 10.43 -13.05
C ARG A 88 0.27 9.93 -13.04
N GLN A 89 0.83 9.73 -14.23
CA GLN A 89 2.21 9.30 -14.44
C GLN A 89 3.13 10.52 -14.69
N GLY A 90 3.39 11.28 -13.63
CA GLY A 90 4.38 12.37 -13.64
C GLY A 90 5.80 11.90 -13.31
N GLY A 91 5.98 10.59 -13.06
CA GLY A 91 7.22 9.97 -12.64
C GLY A 91 7.52 10.12 -11.15
N TYR A 92 8.64 9.48 -10.74
CA TYR A 92 9.20 9.60 -9.39
C TYR A 92 10.66 9.99 -9.46
N LEU A 93 11.00 11.05 -8.77
CA LEU A 93 12.37 11.53 -8.57
C LEU A 93 12.87 11.08 -7.20
N VAL A 94 13.84 10.16 -7.17
CA VAL A 94 14.43 9.64 -5.93
C VAL A 94 15.79 10.28 -5.73
N LEU A 95 15.96 11.03 -4.63
CA LEU A 95 17.17 11.81 -4.36
C LEU A 95 18.26 10.95 -3.72
N ALA A 96 19.49 11.07 -4.22
CA ALA A 96 20.70 10.48 -3.65
C ALA A 96 21.58 11.56 -3.01
N HIS A 97 21.87 11.41 -1.73
CA HIS A 97 22.59 12.42 -0.94
C HIS A 97 24.06 12.10 -0.74
N ASN A 98 24.50 10.88 -1.07
CA ASN A 98 25.88 10.41 -0.91
C ASN A 98 26.22 9.34 -1.94
N GLU A 99 27.55 9.06 -2.10
CA GLU A 99 28.06 8.12 -3.08
C GLU A 99 27.64 6.66 -2.82
N ALA A 100 27.36 6.28 -1.57
CA ALA A 100 26.86 4.96 -1.24
C ALA A 100 25.46 4.75 -1.83
N GLN A 101 24.58 5.76 -1.73
CA GLN A 101 23.26 5.73 -2.35
C GLN A 101 23.34 5.72 -3.87
N VAL A 102 24.25 6.51 -4.48
CA VAL A 102 24.46 6.48 -5.94
C VAL A 102 24.91 5.08 -6.38
N SER A 103 25.82 4.45 -5.65
CA SER A 103 26.29 3.08 -5.94
C SER A 103 25.15 2.06 -5.83
N GLN A 104 24.30 2.17 -4.79
CA GLN A 104 23.13 1.28 -4.65
C GLN A 104 22.10 1.53 -5.77
N PHE A 105 21.80 2.77 -6.08
CA PHE A 105 20.85 3.12 -7.15
C PHE A 105 21.33 2.66 -8.52
N LYS A 106 22.65 2.63 -8.76
CA LYS A 106 23.20 2.05 -10.00
C LYS A 106 22.82 0.57 -10.15
N LYS A 107 22.92 -0.20 -9.05
CA LYS A 107 22.50 -1.62 -9.04
C LYS A 107 21.00 -1.76 -9.24
N ASN A 108 20.23 -0.93 -8.54
CA ASN A 108 18.77 -0.94 -8.63
C ASN A 108 18.29 -0.62 -10.05
N ILE A 109 18.85 0.41 -10.72
CA ILE A 109 18.50 0.78 -12.10
C ILE A 109 18.82 -0.39 -13.06
N ALA A 110 19.97 -1.04 -12.91
CA ALA A 110 20.33 -2.17 -13.76
C ALA A 110 19.31 -3.32 -13.60
N LEU A 111 18.91 -3.63 -12.38
CA LEU A 111 17.88 -4.62 -12.08
C LEU A 111 16.51 -4.17 -12.64
N GLN A 112 16.08 -2.95 -12.38
CA GLN A 112 14.81 -2.41 -12.84
C GLN A 112 14.69 -2.46 -14.37
N ASN A 113 15.75 -2.04 -15.07
CA ASN A 113 15.78 -2.10 -16.53
C ASN A 113 15.73 -3.53 -17.06
N SER A 114 16.35 -4.51 -16.37
CA SER A 114 16.32 -5.92 -16.78
C SER A 114 14.90 -6.53 -16.72
N VAL A 115 14.01 -5.94 -15.91
CA VAL A 115 12.59 -6.36 -15.82
C VAL A 115 11.62 -5.39 -16.52
N GLY A 116 12.17 -4.46 -17.32
CA GLY A 116 11.39 -3.56 -18.17
C GLY A 116 10.87 -2.29 -17.47
N ILE A 117 11.45 -1.89 -16.32
CA ILE A 117 11.15 -0.63 -15.66
C ILE A 117 12.14 0.43 -16.17
N PRO A 118 11.68 1.54 -16.79
CA PRO A 118 12.54 2.49 -17.51
C PRO A 118 13.21 3.51 -16.58
N SER A 119 13.80 3.05 -15.50
CA SER A 119 14.50 3.91 -14.54
C SER A 119 15.85 4.35 -15.08
N ARG A 120 16.25 5.57 -14.77
CA ARG A 120 17.53 6.12 -15.16
C ARG A 120 18.07 7.09 -14.12
N PHE A 121 19.37 7.36 -14.15
CA PHE A 121 19.93 8.50 -13.46
C PHE A 121 19.55 9.81 -14.13
N VAL A 122 19.43 10.85 -13.33
CA VAL A 122 19.31 12.24 -13.78
C VAL A 122 20.34 13.10 -13.03
N SER A 123 20.88 14.12 -13.74
CA SER A 123 21.76 15.12 -13.15
C SER A 123 20.98 16.10 -12.27
N ARG A 124 21.66 17.01 -11.57
CA ARG A 124 21.01 18.09 -10.82
C ARG A 124 20.24 19.05 -11.74
N GLU A 125 20.82 19.35 -12.90
CA GLU A 125 20.22 20.22 -13.94
C GLU A 125 18.94 19.57 -14.47
N GLU A 126 19.00 18.30 -14.83
CA GLU A 126 17.86 17.54 -15.34
C GLU A 126 16.77 17.36 -14.27
N ALA A 127 17.16 17.14 -13.00
CA ALA A 127 16.22 17.12 -11.87
C ALA A 127 15.51 18.46 -11.67
N LYS A 128 16.22 19.57 -11.96
CA LYS A 128 15.66 20.93 -11.96
C LYS A 128 14.67 21.17 -13.11
N GLU A 129 14.86 20.50 -14.25
CA GLU A 129 13.90 20.55 -15.37
C GLU A 129 12.63 19.74 -15.02
N ILE A 130 12.77 18.58 -14.38
CA ILE A 130 11.66 17.71 -13.96
C ILE A 130 10.86 18.35 -12.82
N CYS A 131 11.55 18.94 -11.83
CA CYS A 131 10.96 19.59 -10.67
C CYS A 131 11.57 21.00 -10.51
N PRO A 132 11.06 22.03 -11.21
CA PRO A 132 11.66 23.36 -11.24
C PRO A 132 11.93 24.01 -9.88
N PRO A 133 11.08 23.86 -8.85
CA PRO A 133 11.33 24.48 -7.55
C PRO A 133 12.32 23.71 -6.66
N ILE A 134 12.85 22.56 -7.07
CA ILE A 134 13.73 21.74 -6.22
C ILE A 134 15.06 22.43 -5.92
N ASN A 135 15.51 22.33 -4.67
CA ASN A 135 16.83 22.77 -4.27
C ASN A 135 17.88 21.70 -4.57
N THR A 136 18.63 21.91 -5.65
CA THR A 136 19.62 20.95 -6.15
C THR A 136 20.88 20.82 -5.27
N ASP A 137 21.08 21.72 -4.29
CA ASP A 137 22.22 21.66 -3.39
C ASP A 137 22.07 20.59 -2.28
N THR A 138 20.87 20.07 -2.10
CA THR A 138 20.55 19.08 -1.05
C THR A 138 20.87 17.65 -1.43
N PHE A 139 21.18 17.36 -2.68
CA PHE A 139 21.49 16.01 -3.18
C PHE A 139 22.58 16.05 -4.23
N ILE A 140 23.25 14.93 -4.46
CA ILE A 140 24.36 14.85 -5.44
C ILE A 140 23.92 14.31 -6.80
N LYS A 141 22.87 13.48 -6.83
CA LYS A 141 22.30 12.85 -8.02
C LYS A 141 20.86 12.39 -7.72
N ALA A 142 20.09 12.09 -8.74
CA ALA A 142 18.78 11.46 -8.54
C ALA A 142 18.54 10.31 -9.51
N THR A 143 17.53 9.47 -9.22
CA THR A 143 16.96 8.54 -10.20
C THR A 143 15.57 8.99 -10.59
N PHE A 144 15.16 8.66 -11.80
CA PHE A 144 13.85 8.99 -12.32
C PHE A 144 13.25 7.80 -13.08
N CYS A 145 12.00 7.48 -12.79
CA CYS A 145 11.21 6.53 -13.56
C CYS A 145 9.95 7.24 -14.06
N PRO A 146 9.81 7.47 -15.38
CA PRO A 146 8.70 8.27 -15.94
C PRO A 146 7.34 7.57 -15.84
N THR A 147 7.31 6.25 -15.71
CA THR A 147 6.07 5.46 -15.58
C THR A 147 5.58 5.32 -14.15
N ASP A 148 6.33 5.82 -13.17
CA ASP A 148 5.86 5.98 -11.81
C ASP A 148 4.84 7.16 -11.72
N GLY A 149 4.07 7.21 -10.65
CA GLY A 149 3.08 8.28 -10.50
C GLY A 149 2.34 8.22 -9.16
N HIS A 150 1.13 8.71 -9.16
CA HIS A 150 0.23 8.65 -8.00
C HIS A 150 -1.22 8.54 -8.45
N ALA A 151 -2.11 8.11 -7.55
CA ALA A 151 -3.54 8.05 -7.79
C ALA A 151 -4.33 8.63 -6.59
N ASN A 152 -5.65 8.71 -6.71
CA ASN A 152 -6.51 9.06 -5.59
C ASN A 152 -6.88 7.79 -4.80
N PRO A 153 -6.48 7.64 -3.53
CA PRO A 153 -6.64 6.40 -2.80
C PRO A 153 -8.10 6.08 -2.47
N PHE A 154 -8.94 7.10 -2.33
CA PHE A 154 -10.36 6.92 -2.09
C PHE A 154 -11.07 6.46 -3.36
N LEU A 155 -10.83 7.15 -4.48
CA LEU A 155 -11.45 6.81 -5.76
C LEU A 155 -11.02 5.41 -6.22
N THR A 156 -9.73 5.09 -6.11
CA THR A 156 -9.21 3.76 -6.45
C THR A 156 -9.90 2.66 -5.64
N ASN A 157 -9.98 2.83 -4.32
CA ASN A 157 -10.58 1.79 -3.48
C ASN A 157 -12.10 1.71 -3.65
N PHE A 158 -12.79 2.85 -3.85
CA PHE A 158 -14.22 2.85 -4.18
C PHE A 158 -14.52 2.21 -5.53
N ALA A 159 -13.64 2.42 -6.53
CA ALA A 159 -13.74 1.76 -7.83
C ALA A 159 -13.69 0.23 -7.68
N TYR A 160 -12.71 -0.30 -6.95
CA TYR A 160 -12.62 -1.74 -6.66
C TYR A 160 -13.86 -2.28 -5.93
N VAL A 161 -14.31 -1.59 -4.88
CA VAL A 161 -15.51 -2.00 -4.12
C VAL A 161 -16.73 -2.06 -5.04
N ARG A 162 -16.98 -1.00 -5.84
CA ARG A 162 -18.11 -0.95 -6.76
C ARG A 162 -18.04 -2.04 -7.83
N ALA A 163 -16.86 -2.30 -8.38
CA ALA A 163 -16.67 -3.35 -9.37
C ALA A 163 -16.89 -4.74 -8.77
N ALA A 164 -16.39 -5.00 -7.56
CA ALA A 164 -16.65 -6.23 -6.83
C ALA A 164 -18.16 -6.42 -6.54
N GLU A 165 -18.86 -5.36 -6.08
CA GLU A 165 -20.32 -5.39 -5.84
C GLU A 165 -21.10 -5.64 -7.14
N ARG A 166 -20.73 -4.98 -8.27
CA ARG A 166 -21.35 -5.25 -9.59
C ARG A 166 -21.17 -6.72 -10.03
N SER A 167 -20.05 -7.34 -9.63
CA SER A 167 -19.73 -8.73 -9.92
C SER A 167 -20.27 -9.73 -8.88
N GLY A 168 -21.05 -9.25 -7.88
CA GLY A 168 -21.77 -10.07 -6.93
C GLY A 168 -21.17 -10.20 -5.53
N ALA A 169 -20.04 -9.55 -5.22
CA ALA A 169 -19.55 -9.46 -3.85
C ALA A 169 -20.50 -8.67 -2.96
N LYS A 170 -20.51 -9.01 -1.67
CA LYS A 170 -21.30 -8.29 -0.66
C LYS A 170 -20.39 -7.58 0.32
N VAL A 171 -20.64 -6.30 0.57
CA VAL A 171 -19.84 -5.46 1.46
C VAL A 171 -20.64 -5.07 2.68
N PHE A 172 -20.16 -5.47 3.86
CA PHE A 172 -20.78 -5.16 5.16
C PHE A 172 -19.89 -4.17 5.90
N ARG A 173 -20.32 -2.91 5.92
CA ARG A 173 -19.70 -1.82 6.68
C ARG A 173 -20.21 -1.86 8.12
N HIS A 174 -19.44 -1.29 9.04
CA HIS A 174 -19.75 -1.30 10.49
C HIS A 174 -20.01 -2.72 11.02
N THR A 175 -19.29 -3.69 10.45
CA THR A 175 -19.43 -5.11 10.79
C THR A 175 -18.03 -5.66 11.10
N GLU A 176 -17.75 -5.80 12.39
CA GLU A 176 -16.46 -6.25 12.87
C GLU A 176 -16.44 -7.79 13.00
N ALA A 177 -15.35 -8.42 12.54
CA ALA A 177 -15.07 -9.83 12.84
C ALA A 177 -14.63 -9.96 14.30
N THR A 178 -15.33 -10.77 15.06
CA THR A 178 -15.12 -10.95 16.51
C THR A 178 -14.61 -12.34 16.88
N GLY A 179 -14.58 -13.30 15.96
CA GLY A 179 -14.06 -14.65 16.14
C GLY A 179 -13.94 -15.40 14.83
N ILE A 180 -13.02 -16.36 14.76
CA ILE A 180 -12.88 -17.27 13.63
C ILE A 180 -12.90 -18.69 14.18
N GLU A 181 -13.88 -19.49 13.74
CA GLU A 181 -13.96 -20.89 14.11
C GLU A 181 -12.97 -21.71 13.28
N VAL A 182 -12.13 -22.45 13.97
CA VAL A 182 -11.20 -23.42 13.39
C VAL A 182 -11.53 -24.79 13.94
N ASP A 183 -11.73 -25.75 13.05
CA ASP A 183 -11.94 -27.18 13.43
C ASP A 183 -10.96 -28.06 12.64
N LYS A 184 -10.25 -28.92 13.35
CA LYS A 184 -9.21 -29.81 12.77
C LYS A 184 -8.22 -29.07 11.88
N GLY A 185 -7.73 -27.91 12.33
CA GLY A 185 -6.76 -27.08 11.62
C GLY A 185 -7.30 -26.38 10.36
N ARG A 186 -8.61 -26.20 10.21
CA ARG A 186 -9.22 -25.53 9.05
C ARG A 186 -10.31 -24.56 9.47
N VAL A 187 -10.37 -23.43 8.75
CA VAL A 187 -11.43 -22.43 8.90
C VAL A 187 -12.82 -23.05 8.67
N LYS A 188 -13.81 -22.67 9.48
CA LYS A 188 -15.22 -23.08 9.38
C LYS A 188 -16.19 -21.92 9.32
N ALA A 189 -15.94 -20.86 10.08
CA ALA A 189 -16.84 -19.72 10.11
C ALA A 189 -16.16 -18.46 10.67
N VAL A 190 -16.76 -17.30 10.40
CA VAL A 190 -16.44 -16.02 11.01
C VAL A 190 -17.62 -15.55 11.84
N HIS A 191 -17.38 -15.20 13.10
CA HIS A 191 -18.31 -14.46 13.96
C HIS A 191 -18.12 -12.97 13.73
N THR A 192 -19.22 -12.25 13.75
CA THR A 192 -19.22 -10.80 13.59
C THR A 192 -20.10 -10.13 14.65
N THR A 193 -20.03 -8.83 14.75
CA THR A 193 -20.93 -8.04 15.63
C THR A 193 -22.41 -8.17 15.27
N THR A 194 -22.74 -8.71 14.10
CA THR A 194 -24.14 -8.80 13.60
C THR A 194 -24.59 -10.23 13.28
N GLY A 195 -23.73 -11.22 13.49
CA GLY A 195 -24.07 -12.64 13.26
C GLY A 195 -22.86 -13.49 12.88
N LYS A 196 -23.12 -14.66 12.31
CA LYS A 196 -22.12 -15.67 11.92
C LYS A 196 -22.23 -15.99 10.44
N ILE A 197 -21.09 -16.15 9.77
CA ILE A 197 -20.99 -16.58 8.36
C ILE A 197 -20.17 -17.88 8.33
N SER A 198 -20.73 -18.96 7.84
CA SER A 198 -19.98 -20.19 7.55
C SER A 198 -19.14 -19.98 6.29
N THR A 199 -17.84 -20.29 6.35
CA THR A 199 -16.94 -20.14 5.21
C THR A 199 -15.74 -21.09 5.34
N PRO A 200 -15.25 -21.68 4.25
CA PRO A 200 -14.01 -22.44 4.23
C PRO A 200 -12.76 -21.56 4.11
N VAL A 201 -12.90 -20.27 3.71
CA VAL A 201 -11.77 -19.39 3.44
C VAL A 201 -11.97 -18.03 4.10
N VAL A 202 -10.96 -17.59 4.82
CA VAL A 202 -10.83 -16.24 5.39
C VAL A 202 -9.57 -15.57 4.84
N VAL A 203 -9.69 -14.35 4.39
CA VAL A 203 -8.57 -13.49 4.01
C VAL A 203 -8.41 -12.39 5.06
N ASN A 204 -7.30 -12.40 5.75
CA ASN A 204 -6.88 -11.32 6.64
C ASN A 204 -6.27 -10.19 5.78
N ALA A 205 -7.03 -9.13 5.56
CA ALA A 205 -6.62 -7.88 4.89
C ALA A 205 -6.84 -6.67 5.82
N ALA A 206 -6.77 -6.90 7.15
CA ALA A 206 -7.16 -5.96 8.18
C ALA A 206 -6.12 -4.86 8.47
N GLY A 207 -5.04 -4.78 7.68
CA GLY A 207 -4.01 -3.74 7.80
C GLY A 207 -3.48 -3.61 9.23
N PRO A 208 -3.60 -2.45 9.89
CA PRO A 208 -3.09 -2.24 11.25
C PRO A 208 -3.60 -3.21 12.31
N TRP A 209 -4.76 -3.84 12.08
CA TRP A 209 -5.39 -4.80 13.00
C TRP A 209 -5.15 -6.26 12.61
N SER A 210 -4.24 -6.50 11.67
CA SER A 210 -3.96 -7.85 11.14
C SER A 210 -3.54 -8.86 12.20
N LYS A 211 -2.73 -8.45 13.19
CA LYS A 211 -2.32 -9.30 14.31
C LYS A 211 -3.52 -9.74 15.17
N GLN A 212 -4.42 -8.80 15.46
CA GLN A 212 -5.64 -9.08 16.21
C GLN A 212 -6.57 -10.03 15.45
N VAL A 213 -6.69 -9.85 14.12
CA VAL A 213 -7.50 -10.75 13.28
C VAL A 213 -6.89 -12.15 13.22
N ALA A 214 -5.57 -12.29 13.10
CA ALA A 214 -4.90 -13.59 13.16
C ALA A 214 -5.14 -14.28 14.52
N ALA A 215 -5.08 -13.53 15.62
CA ALA A 215 -5.35 -14.05 16.96
C ALA A 215 -6.79 -14.60 17.13
N LEU A 216 -7.78 -14.12 16.37
CA LEU A 216 -9.14 -14.68 16.36
C LEU A 216 -9.17 -16.14 15.86
N ALA A 217 -8.18 -16.55 15.06
CA ALA A 217 -8.00 -17.93 14.58
C ALA A 217 -6.97 -18.71 15.42
N GLY A 218 -6.47 -18.15 16.52
CA GLY A 218 -5.44 -18.74 17.35
C GLY A 218 -4.02 -18.62 16.79
N LEU A 219 -3.80 -17.73 15.80
CA LEU A 219 -2.52 -17.55 15.12
C LEU A 219 -1.77 -16.31 15.63
N ASP A 220 -0.45 -16.38 15.67
CA ASP A 220 0.41 -15.20 15.88
C ASP A 220 1.18 -14.89 14.59
N ILE A 221 1.13 -13.61 14.18
CA ILE A 221 1.90 -13.10 13.04
C ILE A 221 2.75 -11.91 13.48
N PRO A 222 3.99 -11.78 13.01
CA PRO A 222 4.93 -10.76 13.48
C PRO A 222 4.65 -9.39 12.85
N THR A 223 3.39 -8.90 12.97
CA THR A 223 3.03 -7.56 12.51
C THR A 223 2.81 -6.62 13.69
N TYR A 224 3.14 -5.37 13.49
CA TYR A 224 2.88 -4.28 14.44
C TYR A 224 2.52 -3.01 13.68
N SER A 225 1.98 -2.02 14.37
CA SER A 225 1.53 -0.77 13.75
C SER A 225 2.32 0.40 14.28
N GLU A 226 2.76 1.28 13.38
CA GLU A 226 3.43 2.54 13.71
C GLU A 226 2.68 3.70 13.08
N ARG A 227 2.65 4.83 13.79
CA ARG A 227 2.06 6.06 13.29
C ARG A 227 2.92 6.63 12.16
N HIS A 228 2.28 7.09 11.09
CA HIS A 228 2.90 7.87 10.03
C HIS A 228 2.04 9.10 9.74
N GLN A 229 2.66 10.28 9.79
CA GLN A 229 1.95 11.56 9.69
C GLN A 229 2.12 12.18 8.31
N CYS A 230 1.07 12.84 7.84
CA CYS A 230 0.98 13.51 6.55
C CYS A 230 0.28 14.86 6.71
N LEU A 231 0.46 15.72 5.72
CA LEU A 231 -0.31 16.95 5.59
C LEU A 231 -0.74 17.22 4.16
N ALA A 232 -1.74 18.09 4.00
CA ALA A 232 -2.12 18.71 2.75
C ALA A 232 -2.12 20.22 2.87
N THR A 233 -1.71 20.90 1.79
CA THR A 233 -1.70 22.35 1.68
C THR A 233 -2.96 22.89 1.02
N GLU A 234 -3.16 24.20 1.08
CA GLU A 234 -4.04 24.91 0.16
C GLU A 234 -3.66 24.60 -1.30
N PRO A 235 -4.64 24.62 -2.24
CA PRO A 235 -4.35 24.42 -3.65
C PRO A 235 -3.65 25.64 -4.24
N VAL A 236 -2.69 25.36 -5.13
CA VAL A 236 -2.00 26.39 -5.94
C VAL A 236 -1.91 25.89 -7.38
N GLU A 237 -1.56 26.80 -8.30
CA GLU A 237 -1.27 26.43 -9.68
C GLU A 237 -0.24 25.30 -9.77
N PRO A 238 -0.31 24.43 -10.79
CA PRO A 238 0.63 23.33 -10.97
C PRO A 238 2.08 23.85 -11.04
N LEU A 239 2.94 23.30 -10.18
CA LEU A 239 4.36 23.62 -10.15
C LEU A 239 5.20 22.52 -10.82
N PHE A 240 4.79 21.27 -10.68
CA PHE A 240 5.40 20.08 -11.28
C PHE A 240 4.48 18.87 -11.13
N ASP A 241 4.70 17.83 -11.94
CA ASP A 241 3.87 16.61 -11.96
C ASP A 241 4.52 15.42 -11.25
N THR A 242 5.85 15.45 -11.04
CA THR A 242 6.59 14.32 -10.48
C THR A 242 6.39 14.20 -8.98
N MET A 243 6.45 12.96 -8.46
CA MET A 243 6.67 12.75 -7.02
C MET A 243 8.16 12.89 -6.69
N VAL A 244 8.47 13.49 -5.55
CA VAL A 244 9.83 13.60 -5.03
C VAL A 244 9.93 12.79 -3.74
N ILE A 245 11.00 12.00 -3.60
CA ILE A 245 11.26 11.19 -2.42
C ILE A 245 12.75 11.20 -2.06
N SER A 246 13.03 11.21 -0.77
CA SER A 246 14.36 10.98 -0.22
C SER A 246 14.29 9.88 0.84
N PHE A 247 14.94 8.74 0.59
CA PHE A 247 15.04 7.66 1.57
C PHE A 247 15.91 8.04 2.77
N GLN A 248 16.90 8.92 2.58
CA GLN A 248 17.78 9.35 3.67
C GLN A 248 17.06 10.24 4.67
N ILE A 249 16.22 11.15 4.18
CA ILE A 249 15.43 12.07 5.02
C ILE A 249 14.13 11.41 5.47
N GLY A 250 13.61 10.45 4.69
CA GLY A 250 12.33 9.79 4.91
C GLY A 250 11.14 10.60 4.38
N ILE A 251 11.37 11.65 3.58
CA ILE A 251 10.34 12.54 3.05
C ILE A 251 9.82 12.09 1.68
N TYR A 252 8.53 12.28 1.45
CA TYR A 252 7.91 12.19 0.15
C TYR A 252 6.87 13.30 -0.04
N LEU A 253 6.70 13.72 -1.29
CA LEU A 253 5.76 14.79 -1.64
C LEU A 253 5.31 14.69 -3.10
N GLN A 254 4.09 15.16 -3.34
CA GLN A 254 3.48 15.28 -4.65
C GLN A 254 2.49 16.43 -4.68
N GLN A 255 2.27 17.02 -5.85
CA GLN A 255 1.15 17.91 -6.09
C GLN A 255 0.02 17.12 -6.75
N VAL A 256 -1.17 17.11 -6.15
CA VAL A 256 -2.33 16.38 -6.69
C VAL A 256 -3.12 17.22 -7.69
N PRO A 257 -3.97 16.63 -8.55
CA PRO A 257 -4.60 17.33 -9.69
C PRO A 257 -5.34 18.62 -9.34
N HIS A 258 -5.91 18.72 -8.14
CA HIS A 258 -6.60 19.94 -7.70
C HIS A 258 -5.67 21.03 -7.13
N GLY A 259 -4.34 20.82 -7.18
CA GLY A 259 -3.32 21.83 -6.86
C GLY A 259 -2.75 21.76 -5.44
N SER A 260 -3.33 21.00 -4.50
CA SER A 260 -2.76 20.83 -3.15
C SER A 260 -1.53 19.91 -3.19
N PHE A 261 -0.58 20.18 -2.29
CA PHE A 261 0.48 19.21 -2.02
C PHE A 261 0.03 18.21 -0.95
N VAL A 262 0.29 16.92 -1.19
CA VAL A 262 0.19 15.84 -0.19
C VAL A 262 1.59 15.38 0.11
N MET A 263 1.98 15.44 1.39
CA MET A 263 3.37 15.27 1.81
C MET A 263 3.45 14.56 3.16
N GLY A 264 4.54 13.84 3.39
CA GLY A 264 4.81 13.20 4.66
C GLY A 264 6.28 12.90 4.90
N ILE A 265 6.61 12.60 6.13
CA ILE A 265 7.94 12.15 6.56
C ILE A 265 7.79 11.05 7.61
N GLY A 266 8.65 10.03 7.52
CA GLY A 266 8.74 9.00 8.52
C GLY A 266 9.50 9.48 9.77
N GLU A 267 8.96 9.17 10.93
CA GLU A 267 9.65 9.27 12.22
C GLU A 267 9.72 7.90 12.87
N LYS A 268 10.73 7.66 13.71
CA LYS A 268 10.76 6.46 14.56
C LYS A 268 9.72 6.61 15.67
N GLU A 269 8.69 5.79 15.60
CA GLU A 269 7.59 5.77 16.54
C GLU A 269 7.59 4.45 17.32
N LYS A 270 7.02 4.48 18.53
CA LYS A 270 6.74 3.22 19.23
C LYS A 270 5.53 2.55 18.62
N PRO A 271 5.53 1.20 18.52
CA PRO A 271 4.36 0.47 18.04
C PRO A 271 3.09 0.89 18.77
N SER A 272 2.08 1.33 18.01
CA SER A 272 0.80 1.77 18.57
C SER A 272 -0.28 1.87 17.46
N HIS A 273 -1.55 1.96 17.86
CA HIS A 273 -2.67 2.31 16.99
C HIS A 273 -3.03 3.81 17.06
N ASN A 274 -2.13 4.63 17.59
CA ASN A 274 -2.32 6.08 17.64
C ASN A 274 -2.35 6.66 16.22
N ILE A 275 -3.40 7.39 15.88
CA ILE A 275 -3.58 8.10 14.60
C ILE A 275 -3.80 9.60 14.79
N HIS A 276 -3.44 10.15 15.95
CA HIS A 276 -3.47 11.59 16.18
C HIS A 276 -2.22 12.25 15.61
N SER A 277 -2.40 13.37 14.93
CA SER A 277 -1.30 14.24 14.50
C SER A 277 -0.73 15.03 15.67
N SER A 278 0.53 15.48 15.54
CA SER A 278 1.22 16.27 16.57
C SER A 278 1.84 17.54 15.98
N TRP A 279 1.90 18.59 16.80
CA TRP A 279 2.54 19.85 16.41
C TRP A 279 4.05 19.68 16.20
N GLN A 280 4.70 18.92 17.07
CA GLN A 280 6.14 18.65 17.01
C GLN A 280 6.54 18.02 15.66
N TRP A 281 5.71 17.12 15.13
CA TRP A 281 5.93 16.55 13.81
C TRP A 281 5.87 17.63 12.71
N LEU A 282 4.91 18.56 12.80
CA LEU A 282 4.79 19.62 11.81
C LEU A 282 6.02 20.54 11.80
N GLU A 283 6.56 20.90 12.96
CA GLU A 283 7.79 21.68 13.06
C GLU A 283 8.99 20.95 12.47
N PHE A 284 9.17 19.68 12.80
CA PHE A 284 10.22 18.83 12.22
C PHE A 284 10.08 18.70 10.71
N PHE A 285 8.89 18.33 10.24
CA PHE A 285 8.61 18.13 8.82
C PHE A 285 8.86 19.39 7.98
N THR A 286 8.42 20.56 8.46
CA THR A 286 8.58 21.81 7.70
C THR A 286 10.04 22.20 7.55
N GLY A 287 10.89 21.94 8.53
CA GLY A 287 12.33 22.14 8.41
C GLY A 287 12.96 21.32 7.29
N GLU A 288 12.66 20.03 7.24
CA GLU A 288 13.15 19.12 6.18
C GLU A 288 12.56 19.47 4.81
N LEU A 289 11.25 19.73 4.73
CA LEU A 289 10.57 20.09 3.50
C LEU A 289 11.19 21.33 2.85
N LEU A 290 11.38 22.39 3.62
CA LEU A 290 11.86 23.66 3.09
C LEU A 290 13.35 23.62 2.70
N SER A 291 14.10 22.65 3.18
CA SER A 291 15.45 22.38 2.65
C SER A 291 15.40 21.90 1.20
N ILE A 292 14.41 21.06 0.84
CA ILE A 292 14.25 20.46 -0.49
C ILE A 292 13.44 21.37 -1.43
N LEU A 293 12.34 21.97 -0.93
CA LEU A 293 11.42 22.81 -1.71
C LEU A 293 11.15 24.15 -1.01
N PRO A 294 12.10 25.10 -1.05
CA PRO A 294 11.97 26.40 -0.37
C PRO A 294 10.77 27.23 -0.83
N VAL A 295 10.29 27.01 -2.06
CA VAL A 295 9.13 27.71 -2.64
C VAL A 295 7.85 27.52 -1.83
N LEU A 296 7.73 26.40 -1.09
CA LEU A 296 6.52 26.06 -0.33
C LEU A 296 6.39 26.81 1.01
N LYS A 297 7.35 27.64 1.38
CA LYS A 297 7.42 28.34 2.70
C LYS A 297 6.19 29.18 3.04
N ASN A 298 5.45 29.63 2.04
CA ASN A 298 4.29 30.51 2.25
C ASN A 298 2.95 29.78 2.13
N LEU A 299 2.95 28.47 1.83
CA LEU A 299 1.71 27.71 1.71
C LEU A 299 1.11 27.41 3.07
N ARG A 300 -0.22 27.50 3.13
CA ARG A 300 -0.98 27.16 4.32
C ARG A 300 -1.23 25.66 4.39
N VAL A 301 -1.01 25.08 5.55
CA VAL A 301 -1.46 23.70 5.84
C VAL A 301 -2.96 23.73 6.10
N VAL A 302 -3.73 23.06 5.27
CA VAL A 302 -5.19 22.98 5.43
C VAL A 302 -5.61 21.73 6.18
N ARG A 303 -4.78 20.68 6.17
CA ARG A 303 -5.05 19.45 6.90
C ARG A 303 -3.75 18.76 7.30
N GLN A 304 -3.71 18.27 8.54
CA GLN A 304 -2.73 17.32 9.03
C GLN A 304 -3.47 16.08 9.53
N TRP A 305 -2.95 14.89 9.23
CA TRP A 305 -3.51 13.63 9.70
C TRP A 305 -2.42 12.59 9.92
N ALA A 306 -2.78 11.48 10.55
CA ALA A 306 -1.93 10.32 10.67
C ALA A 306 -2.62 9.06 10.20
N GLY A 307 -1.85 8.14 9.64
CA GLY A 307 -2.20 6.77 9.35
C GLY A 307 -1.37 5.80 10.17
N SER A 308 -1.59 4.51 9.96
CA SER A 308 -0.76 3.46 10.53
C SER A 308 -0.05 2.71 9.43
N TYR A 309 1.26 2.58 9.53
CA TYR A 309 2.01 1.58 8.80
C TYR A 309 1.86 0.25 9.53
N ASN A 310 1.34 -0.76 8.85
CA ASN A 310 1.34 -2.14 9.34
C ASN A 310 2.66 -2.78 8.93
N ARG A 311 3.58 -2.88 9.88
CA ARG A 311 4.95 -3.32 9.67
C ARG A 311 5.15 -4.80 9.96
N THR A 312 6.15 -5.35 9.32
CA THR A 312 6.80 -6.63 9.61
C THR A 312 8.25 -6.38 9.98
N PRO A 313 8.96 -7.36 10.57
CA PRO A 313 10.38 -7.20 10.94
C PRO A 313 11.31 -6.85 9.79
N ASP A 314 10.98 -7.26 8.55
CA ASP A 314 11.76 -7.04 7.33
C ASP A 314 11.13 -6.02 6.38
N ALA A 315 10.08 -5.33 6.81
CA ALA A 315 9.30 -4.37 6.03
C ALA A 315 8.66 -4.93 4.73
N ALA A 316 8.70 -6.24 4.50
CA ALA A 316 8.02 -6.91 3.39
C ALA A 316 6.66 -7.50 3.83
N PRO A 317 5.63 -7.53 2.98
CA PRO A 317 4.32 -8.05 3.36
C PRO A 317 4.34 -9.55 3.68
N ILE A 318 3.32 -10.02 4.39
CA ILE A 318 3.01 -11.44 4.58
C ILE A 318 1.87 -11.77 3.63
N LEU A 319 2.14 -12.64 2.65
CA LEU A 319 1.17 -13.08 1.64
C LEU A 319 1.07 -14.61 1.64
N GLY A 320 -0.15 -15.13 1.43
CA GLY A 320 -0.39 -16.56 1.28
C GLY A 320 -1.16 -17.21 2.41
N GLU A 321 -1.42 -18.51 2.28
CA GLU A 321 -2.09 -19.33 3.28
C GLU A 321 -1.20 -19.52 4.52
N HIS A 322 -1.79 -19.47 5.71
CA HIS A 322 -1.05 -19.74 6.94
C HIS A 322 -0.83 -21.24 7.11
N PRO A 323 0.40 -21.70 7.41
CA PRO A 323 0.71 -23.15 7.45
C PRO A 323 -0.05 -23.91 8.54
N GLU A 324 -0.40 -23.27 9.65
CA GLU A 324 -1.09 -23.91 10.77
C GLU A 324 -2.61 -24.03 10.60
N VAL A 325 -3.23 -23.16 9.77
CA VAL A 325 -4.69 -23.13 9.61
C VAL A 325 -5.07 -23.05 8.14
N GLY A 326 -5.48 -24.18 7.59
CA GLY A 326 -5.95 -24.26 6.20
C GLY A 326 -7.18 -23.40 5.97
N GLY A 327 -7.20 -22.67 4.86
CA GLY A 327 -8.21 -21.70 4.51
C GLY A 327 -8.04 -20.32 5.15
N PHE A 328 -6.99 -20.09 5.96
CA PHE A 328 -6.66 -18.76 6.46
C PHE A 328 -5.52 -18.13 5.66
N PHE A 329 -5.84 -17.10 4.89
CA PHE A 329 -4.87 -16.39 4.04
C PHE A 329 -4.50 -15.04 4.65
N ASN A 330 -3.23 -14.68 4.59
CA ASN A 330 -2.73 -13.36 4.97
C ASN A 330 -2.44 -12.51 3.74
N ALA A 331 -2.83 -11.25 3.79
CA ALA A 331 -2.42 -10.18 2.86
C ALA A 331 -2.23 -8.90 3.69
N VAL A 332 -1.13 -8.85 4.46
CA VAL A 332 -0.89 -7.90 5.57
C VAL A 332 0.56 -7.46 5.64
N GLY A 333 0.89 -6.49 6.47
CA GLY A 333 2.28 -6.14 6.79
C GLY A 333 2.98 -5.34 5.69
N PHE A 334 2.26 -4.54 4.92
CA PHE A 334 2.80 -3.83 3.74
C PHE A 334 3.73 -2.65 4.06
N SER A 335 3.95 -2.29 5.30
CA SER A 335 4.99 -1.34 5.76
C SER A 335 5.02 0.00 4.99
N GLY A 336 3.85 0.54 4.62
CA GLY A 336 3.69 1.78 3.85
C GLY A 336 3.54 1.61 2.34
N HIS A 337 3.77 0.41 1.78
CA HIS A 337 3.79 0.18 0.33
C HIS A 337 2.52 -0.45 -0.24
N GLY A 338 1.53 -0.76 0.58
CA GLY A 338 0.35 -1.54 0.20
C GLY A 338 -0.49 -0.93 -0.91
N PHE A 339 -0.51 0.40 -1.06
CA PHE A 339 -1.25 1.03 -2.15
C PHE A 339 -0.61 0.72 -3.50
N MET A 340 0.69 0.96 -3.64
CA MET A 340 1.40 0.85 -4.92
C MET A 340 1.55 -0.57 -5.45
N ILE A 341 1.61 -1.59 -4.58
CA ILE A 341 1.73 -3.00 -4.98
C ILE A 341 0.40 -3.77 -4.82
N GLY A 342 -0.64 -3.09 -4.34
CA GLY A 342 -1.96 -3.67 -4.06
C GLY A 342 -2.62 -4.37 -5.24
N PRO A 343 -2.69 -3.76 -6.44
CA PRO A 343 -3.35 -4.38 -7.59
C PRO A 343 -2.76 -5.74 -7.96
N MET A 344 -1.45 -5.85 -8.16
CA MET A 344 -0.81 -7.14 -8.50
C MET A 344 -0.85 -8.13 -7.32
N THR A 345 -0.76 -7.63 -6.08
CA THR A 345 -0.97 -8.47 -4.89
C THR A 345 -2.37 -9.09 -4.90
N ALA A 346 -3.40 -8.32 -5.26
CA ALA A 346 -4.77 -8.83 -5.34
C ALA A 346 -4.91 -9.95 -6.39
N VAL A 347 -4.29 -9.77 -7.56
CA VAL A 347 -4.22 -10.80 -8.60
C VAL A 347 -3.54 -12.07 -8.07
N CYS A 348 -2.34 -11.95 -7.47
CA CYS A 348 -1.60 -13.08 -6.93
C CYS A 348 -2.38 -13.82 -5.83
N MET A 349 -2.98 -13.09 -4.91
CA MET A 349 -3.78 -13.68 -3.82
C MET A 349 -5.04 -14.38 -4.35
N ALA A 350 -5.72 -13.82 -5.35
CA ALA A 350 -6.89 -14.46 -5.94
C ALA A 350 -6.51 -15.76 -6.65
N GLU A 351 -5.37 -15.79 -7.37
CA GLU A 351 -4.84 -17.04 -7.94
C GLU A 351 -4.59 -18.10 -6.87
N LEU A 352 -3.87 -17.76 -5.79
CA LEU A 352 -3.62 -18.71 -4.70
C LEU A 352 -4.91 -19.25 -4.09
N ILE A 353 -5.88 -18.38 -3.79
CA ILE A 353 -7.15 -18.75 -3.16
C ILE A 353 -7.97 -19.67 -4.06
N THR A 354 -7.88 -19.52 -5.39
CA THR A 354 -8.59 -20.35 -6.36
C THR A 354 -7.80 -21.58 -6.81
N GLY A 355 -6.60 -21.81 -6.27
CA GLY A 355 -5.74 -22.95 -6.60
C GLY A 355 -4.95 -22.79 -7.89
N GLY A 356 -4.84 -21.57 -8.42
CA GLY A 356 -4.02 -21.22 -9.58
C GLY A 356 -2.56 -20.90 -9.21
N VAL A 357 -1.79 -20.47 -10.20
CA VAL A 357 -0.38 -20.06 -10.05
C VAL A 357 -0.29 -18.54 -10.18
N PRO A 358 0.21 -17.83 -9.15
CA PRO A 358 0.40 -16.39 -9.21
C PRO A 358 1.32 -15.97 -10.38
N PRO A 359 1.00 -14.89 -11.12
CA PRO A 359 1.83 -14.41 -12.22
C PRO A 359 3.20 -13.85 -11.75
N VAL A 360 3.29 -13.48 -10.49
CA VAL A 360 4.55 -13.12 -9.82
C VAL A 360 4.74 -14.09 -8.66
N ASN A 361 5.93 -14.68 -8.55
CA ASN A 361 6.24 -15.54 -7.42
C ASN A 361 6.22 -14.71 -6.11
N ILE A 362 5.37 -15.10 -5.18
CA ILE A 362 5.22 -14.49 -3.85
C ILE A 362 5.51 -15.48 -2.70
N ASP A 363 6.01 -16.68 -2.96
CA ASP A 363 6.29 -17.70 -1.95
C ASP A 363 7.29 -17.21 -0.89
N TYR A 364 8.25 -16.39 -1.29
CA TYR A 364 9.23 -15.75 -0.40
C TYR A 364 8.59 -14.78 0.62
N LEU A 365 7.30 -14.42 0.43
CA LEU A 365 6.52 -13.59 1.34
C LEU A 365 5.66 -14.39 2.32
N SER A 366 5.79 -15.72 2.34
CA SER A 366 5.16 -16.57 3.36
C SER A 366 5.56 -16.15 4.77
N VAL A 367 4.66 -16.32 5.74
CA VAL A 367 4.94 -16.05 7.16
C VAL A 367 6.06 -16.93 7.71
N GLU A 368 6.26 -18.13 7.16
CA GLU A 368 7.31 -19.08 7.58
C GLU A 368 8.73 -18.53 7.45
N ARG A 369 8.95 -17.51 6.58
CA ARG A 369 10.27 -16.89 6.42
C ARG A 369 10.86 -16.34 7.72
N PHE A 370 9.99 -15.91 8.66
CA PHE A 370 10.45 -15.40 9.96
C PHE A 370 10.98 -16.50 10.86
N GLU A 371 10.37 -17.68 10.85
CA GLU A 371 10.84 -18.85 11.60
C GLU A 371 12.12 -19.43 10.98
N LYS A 372 12.21 -19.42 9.65
CA LYS A 372 13.39 -19.89 8.90
C LYS A 372 14.55 -18.88 8.90
N GLY A 373 14.32 -17.63 9.33
CA GLY A 373 15.31 -16.56 9.29
C GLY A 373 15.62 -16.05 7.87
N GLU A 374 14.72 -16.29 6.92
CA GLU A 374 14.84 -15.91 5.49
C GLU A 374 14.23 -14.52 5.24
N LEU A 375 14.77 -13.50 5.91
CA LEU A 375 14.25 -12.14 5.84
C LEU A 375 14.43 -11.51 4.45
N VAL A 376 13.44 -10.76 4.01
CA VAL A 376 13.46 -9.99 2.75
C VAL A 376 14.02 -8.60 3.03
N ILE A 377 15.29 -8.36 2.68
CA ILE A 377 15.92 -7.06 2.92
C ILE A 377 15.84 -6.21 1.66
N GLU A 378 14.90 -5.26 1.64
CA GLU A 378 14.73 -4.32 0.53
C GLU A 378 15.49 -3.01 0.80
N PRO A 379 16.45 -2.60 -0.06
CA PRO A 379 17.26 -1.40 0.15
C PRO A 379 16.53 -0.09 -0.16
N SER A 380 15.33 -0.14 -0.72
CA SER A 380 14.59 1.02 -1.24
C SER A 380 13.25 1.25 -0.50
N VAL A 381 13.30 1.23 0.83
CA VAL A 381 12.13 1.44 1.71
C VAL A 381 12.22 2.79 2.41
N VAL A 382 11.08 3.48 2.56
CA VAL A 382 10.92 4.69 3.38
C VAL A 382 10.34 4.31 4.74
N GLY A 383 11.00 4.71 5.79
CA GLY A 383 10.55 4.64 7.17
C GLY A 383 11.16 3.53 7.98
#